data_b63bf476a5afa2481ed20cfe7a410500
#
_entry.id   b63bf476a5afa2481ed20cfe7a410500
#
_cell.length_a   1.000
_cell.length_b   1.000
_cell.length_c   1.000
_cell.angle_alpha   90.00
_cell.angle_beta   90.00
_cell.angle_gamma   90.00
#
_symmetry.space_group_name_H-M   'P 1'
#
loop_
_entity.id
_entity.type
_entity.pdbx_description
1 polymer ?
#
loop_
_entity_poly.entity_id
_entity_poly.type
_entity_poly.pdbx_seq_one_letter_code
_entity_poly.pdbx_strand_id
1 'polypeptide(L)'
;AGHAGRGDIALADADLRRALRADPTDDRPARALDVLYRQSDAAIPIDQAAVDAALEQLGPGFRVSRTRHFVVLSDCDPRWTRSRERLLERAYRAVRRFADRVGVRSHPPEHRMLCVLIDDHDRYEAFARAHDGVTAHWVAGYYASASNRVVFYHDRSSPSVRAAYARLERFEAAIAEGKSRQLEAERAGDADAARAIGEQVRRLAAHADARRLDLDAESERISTAKTVHEAAHLAAFNCGLQSRARTYPFWITEGLATGFETGDPDRPFGPDRAEPHREADIGEAVAAGRVLPLRDFVRVVDASSYDRDSASALYAQAYGVFRYAARTEPQSLGAFLELVAAERPGRIDADRLGELFRMAFGDETAFERSWLAFERDRIRRSAPAGGG
;
A
#
# COMPACT_ATOMS: atom_id res chain seq x y z
N ALA A 1 25.22 -19.62 -4.06
CA ALA A 1 26.51 -18.86 -4.17
C ALA A 1 27.44 -19.46 -5.25
N GLY A 2 27.53 -20.80 -5.38
CA GLY A 2 28.44 -21.46 -6.32
C GLY A 2 28.14 -21.20 -7.81
N HIS A 3 26.87 -21.14 -8.21
CA HIS A 3 26.48 -20.92 -9.60
C HIS A 3 26.56 -19.45 -10.01
N ALA A 4 26.20 -18.50 -9.12
CA ALA A 4 26.35 -17.08 -9.39
C ALA A 4 27.80 -16.69 -9.68
N GLY A 5 28.76 -17.29 -8.96
CA GLY A 5 30.18 -17.09 -9.22
C GLY A 5 30.70 -17.67 -10.54
N ARG A 6 29.95 -18.56 -11.20
CA ARG A 6 30.24 -19.11 -12.52
C ARG A 6 29.45 -18.47 -13.66
N GLY A 7 28.66 -17.43 -13.36
CA GLY A 7 27.84 -16.73 -14.36
C GLY A 7 26.56 -17.45 -14.76
N ASP A 8 26.21 -18.55 -14.10
CA ASP A 8 24.98 -19.30 -14.38
C ASP A 8 23.83 -18.75 -13.52
N ILE A 9 23.15 -17.74 -14.07
CA ILE A 9 22.08 -17.01 -13.39
C ILE A 9 20.86 -17.90 -13.09
N ALA A 10 20.49 -18.81 -14.01
CA ALA A 10 19.30 -19.64 -13.84
C ALA A 10 19.47 -20.68 -12.72
N LEU A 11 20.64 -21.30 -12.64
CA LEU A 11 20.95 -22.24 -11.56
C LEU A 11 21.13 -21.52 -10.21
N ALA A 12 21.74 -20.36 -10.20
CA ALA A 12 21.85 -19.53 -8.99
C ALA A 12 20.48 -19.10 -8.46
N ASP A 13 19.57 -18.68 -9.33
CA ASP A 13 18.18 -18.36 -8.98
C ASP A 13 17.48 -19.57 -8.34
N ALA A 14 17.55 -20.75 -8.98
CA ALA A 14 16.93 -21.96 -8.48
C ALA A 14 17.46 -22.40 -7.10
N ASP A 15 18.78 -22.30 -6.89
CA ASP A 15 19.40 -22.67 -5.62
C ASP A 15 19.02 -21.71 -4.50
N LEU A 16 19.02 -20.38 -4.77
CA LEU A 16 18.65 -19.36 -3.80
C LEU A 16 17.17 -19.47 -3.40
N ARG A 17 16.27 -19.75 -4.36
CA ARG A 17 14.85 -20.01 -4.07
C ARG A 17 14.66 -21.25 -3.22
N ARG A 18 15.41 -22.32 -3.50
CA ARG A 18 15.38 -23.55 -2.70
C ARG A 18 15.84 -23.29 -1.26
N ALA A 19 16.92 -22.54 -1.09
CA ALA A 19 17.41 -22.14 0.22
C ALA A 19 16.39 -21.30 0.99
N LEU A 20 15.75 -20.31 0.34
CA LEU A 20 14.74 -19.47 0.96
C LEU A 20 13.48 -20.24 1.38
N ARG A 21 13.07 -21.26 0.60
CA ARG A 21 11.96 -22.14 0.99
C ARG A 21 12.32 -23.07 2.15
N ALA A 22 13.57 -23.52 2.22
CA ALA A 22 14.05 -24.40 3.30
C ALA A 22 14.12 -23.67 4.64
N ASP A 23 14.53 -22.40 4.63
CA ASP A 23 14.55 -21.52 5.82
C ASP A 23 14.10 -20.11 5.42
N PRO A 24 12.77 -19.80 5.52
CA PRO A 24 12.25 -18.47 5.21
C PRO A 24 12.71 -17.36 6.15
N THR A 25 13.32 -17.70 7.28
CA THR A 25 13.83 -16.72 8.27
C THR A 25 15.26 -16.27 7.96
N ASP A 26 15.99 -17.01 7.12
CA ASP A 26 17.33 -16.64 6.67
C ASP A 26 17.24 -15.62 5.52
N ASP A 27 17.61 -14.39 5.81
CA ASP A 27 17.56 -13.32 4.81
C ASP A 27 18.72 -13.36 3.78
N ARG A 28 19.74 -14.21 3.93
CA ARG A 28 20.89 -14.28 3.02
C ARG A 28 20.51 -14.71 1.59
N PRO A 29 19.65 -15.75 1.39
CA PRO A 29 19.16 -16.09 0.06
C PRO A 29 18.34 -14.96 -0.56
N ALA A 30 17.48 -14.29 0.20
CA ALA A 30 16.66 -13.17 -0.27
C ALA A 30 17.53 -11.99 -0.74
N ARG A 31 18.58 -11.63 0.02
CA ARG A 31 19.53 -10.58 -0.39
C ARG A 31 20.32 -10.97 -1.63
N ALA A 32 20.70 -12.23 -1.75
CA ALA A 32 21.41 -12.72 -2.93
C ALA A 32 20.51 -12.71 -4.19
N LEU A 33 19.23 -13.05 -4.05
CA LEU A 33 18.23 -12.91 -5.12
C LEU A 33 18.06 -11.45 -5.55
N ASP A 34 18.02 -10.49 -4.60
CA ASP A 34 17.97 -9.06 -4.93
C ASP A 34 19.18 -8.60 -5.78
N VAL A 35 20.35 -9.14 -5.53
CA VAL A 35 21.56 -8.85 -6.33
C VAL A 35 21.43 -9.48 -7.71
N LEU A 36 20.97 -10.74 -7.78
CA LEU A 36 20.79 -11.46 -9.02
C LEU A 36 19.74 -10.76 -9.93
N TYR A 37 18.62 -10.35 -9.35
CA TYR A 37 17.58 -9.61 -10.08
C TYR A 37 18.07 -8.25 -10.58
N ARG A 38 18.87 -7.54 -9.77
CA ARG A 38 19.49 -6.30 -10.22
C ARG A 38 20.40 -6.48 -11.45
N GLN A 39 20.99 -7.63 -11.62
CA GLN A 39 21.80 -7.94 -12.79
C GLN A 39 20.94 -8.33 -13.99
N SER A 40 19.87 -9.12 -13.78
CA SER A 40 18.97 -9.60 -14.84
C SER A 40 18.03 -8.52 -15.39
N ASP A 41 17.60 -7.57 -14.55
CA ASP A 41 16.63 -6.53 -14.91
C ASP A 41 17.26 -5.31 -15.62
N ALA A 42 18.50 -5.40 -16.07
CA ALA A 42 19.29 -4.24 -16.56
C ALA A 42 18.69 -3.54 -17.80
N ALA A 43 17.82 -4.21 -18.56
CA ALA A 43 17.36 -3.78 -19.89
C ALA A 43 15.82 -3.78 -20.05
N ILE A 44 15.04 -3.56 -18.97
CA ILE A 44 13.57 -3.50 -19.11
C ILE A 44 13.20 -2.33 -20.01
N PRO A 45 12.54 -2.58 -21.16
CA PRO A 45 12.16 -1.53 -22.12
C PRO A 45 11.03 -0.66 -21.57
N ILE A 46 10.77 0.46 -22.24
CA ILE A 46 9.63 1.34 -21.99
C ILE A 46 8.59 1.06 -23.08
N ASP A 47 7.35 0.88 -22.69
CA ASP A 47 6.21 0.96 -23.60
C ASP A 47 5.94 2.45 -23.89
N GLN A 48 6.60 2.98 -24.93
CA GLN A 48 6.48 4.39 -25.27
C GLN A 48 5.06 4.75 -25.71
N ALA A 49 4.34 3.84 -26.38
CA ALA A 49 2.96 4.08 -26.81
C ALA A 49 2.02 4.26 -25.60
N ALA A 50 2.17 3.44 -24.55
CA ALA A 50 1.39 3.59 -23.33
C ALA A 50 1.73 4.91 -22.59
N VAL A 51 3.00 5.33 -22.60
CA VAL A 51 3.43 6.60 -21.99
C VAL A 51 2.83 7.79 -22.75
N ASP A 52 2.91 7.79 -24.08
CA ASP A 52 2.39 8.87 -24.93
C ASP A 52 0.86 8.99 -24.80
N ALA A 53 0.14 7.86 -24.83
CA ALA A 53 -1.30 7.84 -24.62
C ALA A 53 -1.71 8.37 -23.23
N ALA A 54 -0.95 8.04 -22.19
CA ALA A 54 -1.20 8.56 -20.84
C ALA A 54 -0.94 10.08 -20.78
N LEU A 55 0.13 10.57 -21.38
CA LEU A 55 0.43 12.02 -21.45
C LEU A 55 -0.63 12.81 -22.21
N GLU A 56 -1.17 12.26 -23.30
CA GLU A 56 -2.27 12.87 -24.05
C GLU A 56 -3.53 13.01 -23.16
N GLN A 57 -3.88 11.96 -22.40
CA GLN A 57 -5.00 11.97 -21.46
C GLN A 57 -4.81 12.96 -20.30
N LEU A 58 -3.57 13.07 -19.79
CA LEU A 58 -3.22 13.93 -18.65
C LEU A 58 -3.15 15.42 -19.04
N GLY A 59 -2.84 15.72 -20.32
CA GLY A 59 -2.62 17.08 -20.79
C GLY A 59 -1.28 17.68 -20.33
N PRO A 60 -1.08 18.98 -20.51
CA PRO A 60 0.20 19.65 -20.22
C PRO A 60 0.52 19.70 -18.72
N GLY A 61 1.82 19.87 -18.42
CA GLY A 61 2.32 20.08 -17.06
C GLY A 61 2.92 18.84 -16.40
N PHE A 62 2.74 17.65 -16.96
CA PHE A 62 3.35 16.43 -16.42
C PHE A 62 4.80 16.27 -16.87
N ARG A 63 5.65 15.94 -15.91
CA ARG A 63 7.04 15.56 -16.11
C ARG A 63 7.16 14.04 -16.19
N VAL A 64 8.03 13.57 -17.07
CA VAL A 64 8.35 12.14 -17.21
C VAL A 64 9.67 11.87 -16.50
N SER A 65 9.64 11.01 -15.50
CA SER A 65 10.84 10.47 -14.88
C SER A 65 10.92 8.96 -15.06
N ARG A 66 12.12 8.42 -14.95
CA ARG A 66 12.39 7.01 -15.21
C ARG A 66 13.25 6.45 -14.11
N THR A 67 12.78 5.38 -13.49
CA THR A 67 13.58 4.57 -12.58
C THR A 67 13.96 3.25 -13.27
N ARG A 68 14.50 2.30 -12.55
CA ARG A 68 14.88 1.01 -13.12
C ARG A 68 13.66 0.22 -13.62
N HIS A 69 12.56 0.22 -12.83
CA HIS A 69 11.38 -0.60 -13.09
C HIS A 69 10.11 0.22 -13.40
N PHE A 70 10.19 1.55 -13.30
CA PHE A 70 9.02 2.41 -13.48
C PHE A 70 9.28 3.54 -14.48
N VAL A 71 8.20 3.96 -15.14
CA VAL A 71 8.04 5.29 -15.74
C VAL A 71 7.03 6.03 -14.88
N VAL A 72 7.39 7.21 -14.39
CA VAL A 72 6.54 8.03 -13.52
C VAL A 72 6.17 9.31 -14.23
N LEU A 73 4.88 9.56 -14.41
CA LEU A 73 4.31 10.79 -14.93
C LEU A 73 3.79 11.60 -13.74
N SER A 74 4.29 12.82 -13.55
CA SER A 74 3.94 13.59 -12.36
C SER A 74 3.90 15.09 -12.61
N ASP A 75 2.87 15.76 -12.08
CA ASP A 75 2.80 17.21 -11.94
C ASP A 75 3.08 17.69 -10.50
N CYS A 76 3.26 16.76 -9.54
CA CYS A 76 3.57 17.03 -8.14
C CYS A 76 4.96 17.66 -7.93
N ASP A 77 5.24 18.13 -6.71
CA ASP A 77 6.57 18.60 -6.31
C ASP A 77 7.67 17.57 -6.64
N PRO A 78 8.81 17.99 -7.22
CA PRO A 78 9.87 17.07 -7.64
C PRO A 78 10.54 16.29 -6.49
N ARG A 79 10.57 16.84 -5.26
CA ARG A 79 11.15 16.13 -4.10
C ARG A 79 10.20 15.04 -3.62
N TRP A 80 8.91 15.35 -3.57
CA TRP A 80 7.88 14.38 -3.24
C TRP A 80 7.83 13.26 -4.30
N THR A 81 7.81 13.58 -5.59
CA THR A 81 7.87 12.61 -6.69
C THR A 81 9.06 11.65 -6.53
N ARG A 82 10.27 12.16 -6.28
CA ARG A 82 11.46 11.32 -6.04
C ARG A 82 11.33 10.42 -4.81
N SER A 83 10.64 10.86 -3.77
CA SER A 83 10.37 9.99 -2.62
C SER A 83 9.46 8.83 -3.00
N ARG A 84 8.42 9.08 -3.81
CA ARG A 84 7.52 8.02 -4.33
C ARG A 84 8.26 7.05 -5.25
N GLU A 85 9.10 7.53 -6.14
CA GLU A 85 9.95 6.69 -6.99
C GLU A 85 10.78 5.67 -6.19
N ARG A 86 11.39 6.12 -5.08
CA ARG A 86 12.13 5.21 -4.19
C ARG A 86 11.24 4.17 -3.51
N LEU A 87 10.03 4.56 -3.12
CA LEU A 87 9.04 3.65 -2.53
C LEU A 87 8.55 2.61 -3.53
N LEU A 88 8.22 3.01 -4.76
CA LEU A 88 7.83 2.12 -5.85
C LEU A 88 8.89 1.04 -6.07
N GLU A 89 10.16 1.43 -6.16
CA GLU A 89 11.28 0.50 -6.32
C GLU A 89 11.46 -0.44 -5.11
N ARG A 90 11.19 0.04 -3.90
CA ARG A 90 11.25 -0.80 -2.68
C ARG A 90 10.09 -1.79 -2.64
N ALA A 91 8.87 -1.34 -2.96
CA ALA A 91 7.69 -2.19 -3.04
C ALA A 91 7.86 -3.30 -4.07
N TYR A 92 8.32 -2.96 -5.28
CA TYR A 92 8.65 -3.94 -6.31
C TYR A 92 9.57 -5.06 -5.79
N ARG A 93 10.68 -4.69 -5.15
CA ARG A 93 11.62 -5.68 -4.60
C ARG A 93 11.01 -6.51 -3.47
N ALA A 94 10.16 -5.90 -2.63
CA ALA A 94 9.49 -6.60 -1.54
C ALA A 94 8.49 -7.63 -2.08
N VAL A 95 7.70 -7.28 -3.10
CA VAL A 95 6.74 -8.17 -3.77
C VAL A 95 7.47 -9.35 -4.42
N ARG A 96 8.57 -9.11 -5.10
CA ARG A 96 9.36 -10.20 -5.71
C ARG A 96 9.95 -11.17 -4.68
N ARG A 97 10.50 -10.65 -3.57
CA ARG A 97 10.96 -11.51 -2.46
C ARG A 97 9.83 -12.33 -1.85
N PHE A 98 8.66 -11.73 -1.74
CA PHE A 98 7.48 -12.45 -1.25
C PHE A 98 7.08 -13.59 -2.20
N ALA A 99 7.05 -13.35 -3.51
CA ALA A 99 6.78 -14.40 -4.50
C ALA A 99 7.73 -15.61 -4.31
N ASP A 100 9.03 -15.33 -4.14
CA ASP A 100 10.03 -16.37 -3.90
C ASP A 100 9.77 -17.14 -2.61
N ARG A 101 9.35 -16.45 -1.55
CA ARG A 101 9.02 -17.06 -0.24
C ARG A 101 7.84 -18.03 -0.34
N VAL A 102 6.77 -17.64 -1.04
CA VAL A 102 5.59 -18.50 -1.22
C VAL A 102 5.78 -19.55 -2.33
N GLY A 103 6.93 -19.55 -3.00
CA GLY A 103 7.29 -20.56 -4.00
C GLY A 103 6.80 -20.23 -5.41
N VAL A 104 6.16 -19.10 -5.64
CA VAL A 104 5.72 -18.65 -6.97
C VAL A 104 6.92 -18.11 -7.77
N ARG A 105 7.04 -18.59 -9.00
CA ARG A 105 8.12 -18.14 -9.90
C ARG A 105 7.86 -16.72 -10.40
N SER A 106 8.56 -15.74 -9.82
CA SER A 106 8.49 -14.36 -10.29
C SER A 106 9.44 -14.11 -11.47
N HIS A 107 9.12 -13.12 -12.30
CA HIS A 107 9.92 -12.64 -13.44
C HIS A 107 9.95 -11.11 -13.47
N PRO A 108 10.93 -10.48 -14.14
CA PRO A 108 10.87 -9.04 -14.42
C PRO A 108 9.63 -8.67 -15.21
N PRO A 109 9.09 -7.44 -15.07
CA PRO A 109 8.01 -6.97 -15.91
C PRO A 109 8.48 -6.87 -17.37
N GLU A 110 7.57 -7.10 -18.31
CA GLU A 110 7.85 -7.00 -19.74
C GLU A 110 8.30 -5.60 -20.16
N HIS A 111 7.64 -4.58 -19.59
CA HIS A 111 7.97 -3.16 -19.73
C HIS A 111 8.06 -2.49 -18.37
N ARG A 112 8.76 -1.33 -18.31
CA ARG A 112 8.73 -0.52 -17.09
C ARG A 112 7.30 -0.14 -16.77
N MET A 113 6.92 -0.36 -15.52
CA MET A 113 5.57 -0.18 -15.01
C MET A 113 5.20 1.31 -14.96
N LEU A 114 4.00 1.65 -15.42
CA LEU A 114 3.54 3.04 -15.51
C LEU A 114 2.87 3.49 -14.22
N CYS A 115 3.33 4.62 -13.68
CA CYS A 115 2.78 5.26 -12.49
C CYS A 115 2.44 6.73 -12.80
N VAL A 116 1.24 7.16 -12.43
CA VAL A 116 0.74 8.54 -12.60
C VAL A 116 0.53 9.16 -11.22
N LEU A 117 1.18 10.30 -10.97
CA LEU A 117 1.09 11.07 -9.73
C LEU A 117 0.47 12.43 -10.05
N ILE A 118 -0.71 12.70 -9.50
CA ILE A 118 -1.47 13.93 -9.72
C ILE A 118 -1.42 14.78 -8.45
N ASP A 119 -1.04 16.05 -8.57
CA ASP A 119 -0.92 16.92 -7.40
C ASP A 119 -2.29 17.29 -6.80
N ASP A 120 -3.29 17.54 -7.65
CA ASP A 120 -4.62 17.99 -7.26
C ASP A 120 -5.63 16.84 -7.22
N HIS A 121 -6.38 16.73 -6.10
CA HIS A 121 -7.39 15.69 -5.88
C HIS A 121 -8.56 15.78 -6.88
N ASP A 122 -9.06 16.98 -7.18
CA ASP A 122 -10.23 17.13 -8.03
C ASP A 122 -9.87 16.75 -9.49
N ARG A 123 -8.62 17.08 -9.90
CA ARG A 123 -8.04 16.64 -11.17
C ARG A 123 -7.86 15.13 -11.23
N TYR A 124 -7.42 14.50 -10.11
CA TYR A 124 -7.33 13.05 -9.99
C TYR A 124 -8.69 12.39 -10.17
N GLU A 125 -9.75 12.86 -9.48
CA GLU A 125 -11.10 12.29 -9.64
C GLU A 125 -11.64 12.45 -11.05
N ALA A 126 -11.40 13.61 -11.68
CA ALA A 126 -11.81 13.83 -13.07
C ALA A 126 -11.11 12.87 -14.03
N PHE A 127 -9.79 12.68 -13.87
CA PHE A 127 -9.00 11.74 -14.65
C PHE A 127 -9.46 10.29 -14.44
N ALA A 128 -9.60 9.85 -13.19
CA ALA A 128 -10.03 8.52 -12.80
C ALA A 128 -11.37 8.14 -13.43
N ARG A 129 -12.33 9.07 -13.39
CA ARG A 129 -13.67 8.89 -13.97
C ARG A 129 -13.64 8.85 -15.49
N ALA A 130 -12.90 9.77 -16.11
CA ALA A 130 -12.91 9.92 -17.58
C ALA A 130 -12.17 8.80 -18.30
N HIS A 131 -11.09 8.27 -17.73
CA HIS A 131 -10.17 7.39 -18.44
C HIS A 131 -10.10 5.95 -17.90
N ASP A 132 -10.40 5.74 -16.61
CA ASP A 132 -10.30 4.42 -15.99
C ASP A 132 -11.63 3.93 -15.37
N GLY A 133 -12.72 4.72 -15.49
CA GLY A 133 -14.06 4.35 -15.04
C GLY A 133 -14.22 4.28 -13.51
N VAL A 134 -13.27 4.84 -12.75
CA VAL A 134 -13.32 4.87 -11.29
C VAL A 134 -14.22 6.02 -10.84
N THR A 135 -15.36 5.69 -10.20
CA THR A 135 -16.36 6.68 -9.79
C THR A 135 -16.49 6.82 -8.27
N ALA A 136 -15.87 5.94 -7.51
CA ALA A 136 -15.95 5.93 -6.05
C ALA A 136 -15.04 7.01 -5.43
N HIS A 137 -15.63 8.02 -4.81
CA HIS A 137 -14.94 9.19 -4.22
C HIS A 137 -13.98 8.88 -3.06
N TRP A 138 -14.06 7.69 -2.47
CA TRP A 138 -13.17 7.28 -1.37
C TRP A 138 -11.90 6.56 -1.86
N VAL A 139 -11.77 6.31 -3.16
CA VAL A 139 -10.61 5.63 -3.73
C VAL A 139 -9.44 6.62 -3.77
N ALA A 140 -8.46 6.39 -2.91
CA ALA A 140 -7.31 7.28 -2.77
C ALA A 140 -6.22 7.06 -3.81
N GLY A 141 -6.20 5.90 -4.43
CA GLY A 141 -5.35 5.47 -5.53
C GLY A 141 -5.96 4.21 -6.13
N TYR A 142 -5.55 3.82 -7.32
CA TYR A 142 -6.02 2.59 -7.96
C TYR A 142 -5.02 2.04 -8.97
N TYR A 143 -5.08 0.73 -9.14
CA TYR A 143 -4.49 0.03 -10.25
C TYR A 143 -5.53 -0.18 -11.35
N ALA A 144 -5.30 0.38 -12.54
CA ALA A 144 -6.12 0.18 -13.72
C ALA A 144 -5.58 -1.00 -14.54
N SER A 145 -6.23 -2.16 -14.46
CA SER A 145 -5.78 -3.39 -15.14
C SER A 145 -5.80 -3.28 -16.66
N ALA A 146 -6.74 -2.53 -17.23
CA ALA A 146 -6.86 -2.32 -18.68
C ALA A 146 -5.67 -1.52 -19.25
N SER A 147 -5.34 -0.39 -18.62
CA SER A 147 -4.22 0.48 -19.01
C SER A 147 -2.89 0.08 -18.38
N ASN A 148 -2.89 -0.92 -17.48
CA ASN A 148 -1.72 -1.42 -16.75
C ASN A 148 -0.92 -0.31 -16.07
N ARG A 149 -1.62 0.60 -15.39
CA ARG A 149 -1.03 1.73 -14.68
C ARG A 149 -1.58 1.86 -13.27
N VAL A 150 -0.81 2.44 -12.38
CA VAL A 150 -1.31 2.95 -11.09
C VAL A 150 -1.47 4.46 -11.17
N VAL A 151 -2.51 4.96 -10.52
CA VAL A 151 -2.81 6.39 -10.45
C VAL A 151 -3.13 6.76 -9.02
N PHE A 152 -2.48 7.77 -8.47
CA PHE A 152 -2.83 8.34 -7.17
C PHE A 152 -2.45 9.82 -7.08
N TYR A 153 -3.00 10.49 -6.07
CA TYR A 153 -2.81 11.92 -5.88
C TYR A 153 -1.98 12.22 -4.63
N HIS A 154 -1.47 13.46 -4.57
CA HIS A 154 -0.78 13.95 -3.38
C HIS A 154 -1.79 14.21 -2.24
N ASP A 155 -1.66 13.51 -1.11
CA ASP A 155 -2.65 13.52 -0.03
C ASP A 155 -2.92 14.88 0.58
N ARG A 156 -1.98 15.83 0.49
CA ARG A 156 -2.22 17.24 0.88
C ARG A 156 -3.41 17.88 0.17
N SER A 157 -3.72 17.45 -1.03
CA SER A 157 -4.85 17.95 -1.81
C SER A 157 -6.18 17.27 -1.48
N SER A 158 -6.17 16.21 -0.65
CA SER A 158 -7.43 15.55 -0.25
C SER A 158 -8.35 16.48 0.54
N PRO A 159 -9.69 16.35 0.42
CA PRO A 159 -10.62 17.23 1.09
C PRO A 159 -10.45 17.31 2.62
N SER A 160 -10.18 16.15 3.25
CA SER A 160 -9.99 16.08 4.71
C SER A 160 -8.71 16.76 5.17
N VAL A 161 -7.60 16.58 4.44
CA VAL A 161 -6.31 17.19 4.75
C VAL A 161 -6.36 18.68 4.45
N ARG A 162 -6.91 19.11 3.31
CA ARG A 162 -7.16 20.54 3.02
C ARG A 162 -7.97 21.23 4.14
N ALA A 163 -9.05 20.58 4.61
CA ALA A 163 -9.85 21.12 5.71
C ALA A 163 -9.05 21.21 7.04
N ALA A 164 -8.13 20.27 7.28
CA ALA A 164 -7.26 20.31 8.45
C ALA A 164 -6.24 21.46 8.39
N TYR A 165 -5.62 21.68 7.23
CA TYR A 165 -4.71 22.83 7.02
C TYR A 165 -5.45 24.17 7.07
N ALA A 166 -6.65 24.28 6.50
CA ALA A 166 -7.47 25.49 6.61
C ALA A 166 -7.86 25.83 8.07
N ARG A 167 -7.99 24.82 8.94
CA ARG A 167 -8.14 25.06 10.39
C ARG A 167 -6.85 25.58 11.01
N LEU A 168 -5.70 25.05 10.60
CA LEU A 168 -4.39 25.50 11.07
C LEU A 168 -4.12 26.96 10.69
N GLU A 169 -4.43 27.36 9.44
CA GLU A 169 -4.31 28.77 8.98
C GLU A 169 -5.11 29.76 9.85
N ARG A 170 -6.29 29.34 10.35
CA ARG A 170 -7.07 30.15 11.29
C ARG A 170 -6.35 30.36 12.63
N PHE A 171 -5.64 29.36 13.13
CA PHE A 171 -4.79 29.51 14.32
C PHE A 171 -3.64 30.50 14.06
N GLU A 172 -3.03 30.45 12.89
CA GLU A 172 -1.94 31.34 12.49
C GLU A 172 -2.42 32.77 12.35
N ALA A 173 -3.61 33.00 11.82
CA ALA A 173 -4.23 34.31 11.77
C ALA A 173 -4.50 34.87 13.19
N ALA A 174 -5.02 34.03 14.10
CA ALA A 174 -5.23 34.43 15.50
C ALA A 174 -3.90 34.74 16.24
N ILE A 175 -2.83 34.02 15.93
CA ILE A 175 -1.48 34.25 16.44
C ILE A 175 -0.98 35.64 15.95
N ALA A 176 -1.15 35.93 14.65
CA ALA A 176 -0.75 37.21 14.06
C ALA A 176 -1.50 38.38 14.68
N GLU A 177 -2.81 38.25 14.87
CA GLU A 177 -3.65 39.24 15.56
C GLU A 177 -3.22 39.45 17.03
N GLY A 178 -2.95 38.32 17.73
CA GLY A 178 -2.45 38.37 19.11
C GLY A 178 -1.12 39.12 19.24
N LYS A 179 -0.18 38.87 18.30
CA LYS A 179 1.08 39.65 18.25
C LYS A 179 0.87 41.14 18.02
N SER A 180 -0.07 41.52 17.16
CA SER A 180 -0.41 42.92 16.94
C SER A 180 -0.96 43.59 18.22
N ARG A 181 -1.88 42.91 18.90
CA ARG A 181 -2.44 43.37 20.18
C ARG A 181 -1.37 43.45 21.29
N GLN A 182 -0.43 42.54 21.33
CA GLN A 182 0.69 42.61 22.28
C GLN A 182 1.53 43.86 22.04
N LEU A 183 1.89 44.18 20.79
CA LEU A 183 2.63 45.37 20.43
C LEU A 183 1.87 46.66 20.76
N GLU A 184 0.56 46.69 20.62
CA GLU A 184 -0.29 47.84 21.00
C GLU A 184 -0.27 48.06 22.51
N ALA A 185 -0.39 46.99 23.32
CA ALA A 185 -0.30 47.07 24.77
C ALA A 185 1.10 47.56 25.24
N GLU A 186 2.17 47.07 24.60
CA GLU A 186 3.54 47.54 24.85
C GLU A 186 3.70 49.04 24.57
N ARG A 187 3.15 49.54 23.45
CA ARG A 187 3.17 50.95 23.08
C ARG A 187 2.33 51.82 24.03
N ALA A 188 1.26 51.27 24.57
CA ALA A 188 0.41 51.95 25.57
C ALA A 188 1.01 51.96 26.99
N GLY A 189 2.15 51.27 27.21
CA GLY A 189 2.78 51.11 28.51
C GLY A 189 2.11 50.11 29.45
N ASP A 190 1.17 49.28 28.95
CA ASP A 190 0.47 48.27 29.72
C ASP A 190 1.28 46.94 29.68
N ALA A 191 2.28 46.90 30.56
CA ALA A 191 3.20 45.77 30.63
C ALA A 191 2.54 44.46 31.07
N ASP A 192 1.48 44.52 31.87
CA ASP A 192 0.80 43.31 32.36
C ASP A 192 -0.09 42.72 31.27
N ALA A 193 -0.84 43.54 30.54
CA ALA A 193 -1.60 43.11 29.38
C ALA A 193 -0.68 42.55 28.28
N ALA A 194 0.43 43.25 27.98
CA ALA A 194 1.40 42.78 26.99
C ALA A 194 1.98 41.42 27.35
N ARG A 195 2.32 41.19 28.62
CA ARG A 195 2.84 39.92 29.12
C ARG A 195 1.80 38.80 28.99
N ALA A 196 0.55 39.05 29.42
CA ALA A 196 -0.54 38.07 29.36
C ALA A 196 -0.86 37.66 27.91
N ILE A 197 -0.95 38.65 26.99
CA ILE A 197 -1.17 38.39 25.56
C ILE A 197 0.01 37.62 24.97
N GLY A 198 1.24 38.01 25.29
CA GLY A 198 2.44 37.34 24.82
C GLY A 198 2.52 35.83 25.24
N GLU A 199 2.09 35.54 26.48
CA GLU A 199 2.01 34.13 26.94
C GLU A 199 0.94 33.35 26.19
N GLN A 200 -0.22 33.95 25.92
CA GLN A 200 -1.28 33.32 25.14
C GLN A 200 -0.81 33.04 23.71
N VAL A 201 -0.17 34.01 23.05
CA VAL A 201 0.39 33.88 21.71
C VAL A 201 1.44 32.76 21.65
N ARG A 202 2.34 32.66 22.61
CA ARG A 202 3.34 31.59 22.67
C ARG A 202 2.68 30.22 22.80
N ARG A 203 1.65 30.06 23.65
CA ARG A 203 0.92 28.80 23.79
C ARG A 203 0.21 28.39 22.50
N LEU A 204 -0.46 29.34 21.83
CA LEU A 204 -1.12 29.10 20.54
C LEU A 204 -0.13 28.75 19.45
N ALA A 205 1.02 29.42 19.39
CA ALA A 205 2.07 29.13 18.42
C ALA A 205 2.64 27.72 18.61
N ALA A 206 2.99 27.34 19.83
CA ALA A 206 3.47 26.00 20.14
C ALA A 206 2.44 24.91 19.78
N HIS A 207 1.14 25.16 20.02
CA HIS A 207 0.07 24.23 19.63
C HIS A 207 -0.08 24.14 18.09
N ALA A 208 -0.02 25.28 17.39
CA ALA A 208 -0.09 25.30 15.93
C ALA A 208 1.09 24.57 15.28
N ASP A 209 2.31 24.78 15.79
CA ASP A 209 3.52 24.10 15.32
C ASP A 209 3.44 22.59 15.53
N ALA A 210 3.04 22.15 16.73
CA ALA A 210 2.84 20.72 17.02
C ALA A 210 1.79 20.11 16.07
N ARG A 211 0.66 20.79 15.87
CA ARG A 211 -0.41 20.32 15.00
C ARG A 211 0.01 20.27 13.54
N ARG A 212 0.85 21.20 13.08
CA ARG A 212 1.42 21.18 11.72
C ARG A 212 2.30 19.94 11.53
N LEU A 213 3.19 19.65 12.47
CA LEU A 213 4.06 18.48 12.42
C LEU A 213 3.25 17.18 12.40
N ASP A 214 2.20 17.07 13.22
CA ASP A 214 1.30 15.93 13.23
C ASP A 214 0.60 15.71 11.87
N LEU A 215 0.08 16.81 11.28
CA LEU A 215 -0.60 16.76 9.97
C LEU A 215 0.36 16.38 8.84
N ASP A 216 1.58 16.93 8.84
CA ASP A 216 2.60 16.60 7.85
C ASP A 216 3.01 15.12 7.98
N ALA A 217 3.24 14.63 9.20
CA ALA A 217 3.60 13.25 9.46
C ALA A 217 2.48 12.27 9.06
N GLU A 218 1.23 12.58 9.42
CA GLU A 218 0.08 11.75 9.08
C GLU A 218 -0.19 11.72 7.57
N SER A 219 -0.11 12.87 6.90
CA SER A 219 -0.24 12.96 5.44
C SER A 219 0.84 12.13 4.73
N GLU A 220 2.09 12.20 5.20
CA GLU A 220 3.18 11.41 4.62
C GLU A 220 3.02 9.90 4.91
N ARG A 221 2.53 9.53 6.09
CA ARG A 221 2.23 8.14 6.45
C ARG A 221 1.16 7.55 5.53
N ILE A 222 0.04 8.25 5.33
CA ILE A 222 -1.05 7.84 4.44
C ILE A 222 -0.53 7.72 3.00
N SER A 223 0.20 8.72 2.54
CA SER A 223 0.77 8.75 1.18
C SER A 223 1.76 7.60 0.94
N THR A 224 2.54 7.25 1.97
CA THR A 224 3.48 6.14 1.93
C THR A 224 2.75 4.80 1.83
N ALA A 225 1.77 4.55 2.71
CA ALA A 225 0.98 3.33 2.72
C ALA A 225 0.26 3.13 1.38
N LYS A 226 -0.41 4.17 0.87
CA LYS A 226 -1.07 4.18 -0.44
C LYS A 226 -0.10 3.87 -1.58
N THR A 227 1.06 4.53 -1.62
CA THR A 227 2.06 4.29 -2.67
C THR A 227 2.50 2.83 -2.70
N VAL A 228 2.74 2.23 -1.54
CA VAL A 228 3.15 0.83 -1.44
C VAL A 228 2.02 -0.11 -1.82
N HIS A 229 0.78 0.19 -1.42
CA HIS A 229 -0.43 -0.56 -1.78
C HIS A 229 -0.58 -0.67 -3.30
N GLU A 230 -0.59 0.47 -4.00
CA GLU A 230 -0.76 0.49 -5.45
C GLU A 230 0.45 -0.12 -6.19
N ALA A 231 1.66 0.11 -5.67
CA ALA A 231 2.85 -0.54 -6.22
C ALA A 231 2.82 -2.06 -6.05
N ALA A 232 2.21 -2.58 -4.98
CA ALA A 232 2.06 -4.01 -4.77
C ALA A 232 1.12 -4.64 -5.81
N HIS A 233 -0.02 -4.00 -6.11
CA HIS A 233 -0.89 -4.42 -7.22
C HIS A 233 -0.13 -4.45 -8.54
N LEU A 234 0.51 -3.33 -8.90
CA LEU A 234 1.21 -3.19 -10.17
C LEU A 234 2.33 -4.25 -10.30
N ALA A 235 3.11 -4.47 -9.25
CA ALA A 235 4.16 -5.48 -9.25
C ALA A 235 3.58 -6.91 -9.31
N ALA A 236 2.52 -7.21 -8.55
CA ALA A 236 1.90 -8.53 -8.55
C ALA A 236 1.39 -8.94 -9.93
N PHE A 237 0.72 -8.02 -10.64
CA PHE A 237 0.17 -8.25 -11.98
C PHE A 237 1.22 -8.23 -13.10
N ASN A 238 2.41 -7.71 -12.86
CA ASN A 238 3.47 -7.61 -13.87
C ASN A 238 4.64 -8.56 -13.64
N CYS A 239 4.72 -9.22 -12.47
CA CYS A 239 5.88 -10.04 -12.12
C CYS A 239 5.54 -11.52 -11.85
N GLY A 240 4.34 -11.98 -12.23
CA GLY A 240 3.98 -13.40 -12.21
C GLY A 240 3.24 -13.90 -10.97
N LEU A 241 2.93 -13.03 -9.97
CA LEU A 241 2.05 -13.44 -8.87
C LEU A 241 0.58 -13.47 -9.28
N GLN A 242 0.18 -12.51 -10.09
CA GLN A 242 -1.18 -12.41 -10.63
C GLN A 242 -1.11 -12.19 -12.16
N SER A 243 -2.19 -12.54 -12.86
CA SER A 243 -2.33 -12.32 -14.29
C SER A 243 -3.49 -11.38 -14.57
N ARG A 244 -3.29 -10.35 -15.39
CA ARG A 244 -4.35 -9.44 -15.84
C ARG A 244 -5.45 -10.14 -16.65
N ALA A 245 -5.18 -11.32 -17.16
CA ALA A 245 -6.15 -12.10 -17.91
C ALA A 245 -7.19 -12.81 -17.02
N ARG A 246 -7.08 -12.73 -15.68
CA ARG A 246 -7.94 -13.48 -14.73
C ARG A 246 -8.40 -12.58 -13.60
N THR A 247 -9.59 -12.89 -13.05
CA THR A 247 -10.10 -12.28 -11.83
C THR A 247 -9.66 -13.10 -10.63
N TYR A 248 -8.99 -12.47 -9.70
CA TYR A 248 -8.59 -13.06 -8.42
C TYR A 248 -9.64 -12.73 -7.35
N PRO A 249 -9.77 -13.56 -6.30
CA PRO A 249 -10.65 -13.21 -5.19
C PRO A 249 -10.09 -11.99 -4.44
N PHE A 250 -10.99 -11.20 -3.86
CA PHE A 250 -10.70 -9.95 -3.17
C PHE A 250 -9.62 -10.11 -2.08
N TRP A 251 -9.71 -11.21 -1.30
CA TRP A 251 -8.75 -11.47 -0.23
C TRP A 251 -7.31 -11.69 -0.72
N ILE A 252 -7.13 -12.13 -1.98
CA ILE A 252 -5.81 -12.22 -2.60
C ILE A 252 -5.36 -10.86 -3.10
N THR A 253 -6.20 -10.17 -3.87
CA THR A 253 -5.81 -8.90 -4.51
C THR A 253 -5.58 -7.82 -3.46
N GLU A 254 -6.58 -7.56 -2.63
CA GLU A 254 -6.51 -6.52 -1.60
C GLU A 254 -5.72 -6.97 -0.36
N GLY A 255 -5.77 -8.25 -0.02
CA GLY A 255 -4.99 -8.80 1.08
C GLY A 255 -3.49 -8.73 0.82
N LEU A 256 -3.07 -8.99 -0.42
CA LEU A 256 -1.69 -8.78 -0.84
C LEU A 256 -1.30 -7.31 -0.70
N ALA A 257 -2.05 -6.40 -1.30
CA ALA A 257 -1.73 -4.98 -1.31
C ALA A 257 -1.70 -4.37 0.10
N THR A 258 -2.73 -4.64 0.92
CA THR A 258 -2.78 -4.21 2.33
C THR A 258 -1.69 -4.85 3.19
N GLY A 259 -1.31 -6.10 2.88
CA GLY A 259 -0.20 -6.79 3.54
C GLY A 259 1.17 -6.17 3.30
N PHE A 260 1.33 -5.39 2.23
CA PHE A 260 2.55 -4.64 1.94
C PHE A 260 2.54 -3.22 2.48
N GLU A 261 1.39 -2.65 2.86
CA GLU A 261 1.32 -1.30 3.40
C GLU A 261 2.28 -1.10 4.58
N THR A 262 2.80 0.10 4.68
CA THR A 262 3.67 0.52 5.77
C THR A 262 3.61 2.03 5.97
N GLY A 263 3.60 2.47 7.21
CA GLY A 263 3.80 3.88 7.57
C GLY A 263 5.28 4.25 7.73
N ASP A 264 6.17 3.25 7.83
CA ASP A 264 7.61 3.43 7.99
C ASP A 264 8.37 2.66 6.89
N PRO A 265 8.64 3.32 5.75
CA PRO A 265 9.31 2.66 4.62
C PRO A 265 10.78 2.37 4.86
N ASP A 266 11.40 2.90 5.91
CA ASP A 266 12.82 2.67 6.22
C ASP A 266 13.04 1.32 6.90
N ARG A 267 11.99 0.73 7.45
CA ARG A 267 12.00 -0.64 7.94
C ARG A 267 11.62 -1.65 6.85
N PRO A 268 11.99 -2.93 7.01
CA PRO A 268 11.47 -4.01 6.19
C PRO A 268 9.95 -4.11 6.32
N PHE A 269 9.24 -4.22 5.21
CA PHE A 269 7.78 -4.34 5.17
C PHE A 269 7.35 -5.49 4.25
N GLY A 270 6.10 -5.92 4.39
CA GLY A 270 5.47 -7.00 3.64
C GLY A 270 4.57 -7.86 4.52
N PRO A 271 3.86 -8.86 3.96
CA PRO A 271 2.82 -9.61 4.66
C PRO A 271 3.27 -10.39 5.90
N ASP A 272 4.57 -10.61 6.04
CA ASP A 272 5.18 -11.21 7.25
C ASP A 272 5.42 -10.19 8.37
N ARG A 273 5.22 -8.92 8.12
CA ARG A 273 5.40 -7.83 9.09
C ARG A 273 4.07 -7.31 9.60
N ALA A 274 4.10 -6.75 10.79
CA ALA A 274 2.94 -6.11 11.37
C ALA A 274 2.83 -4.67 10.84
N GLU A 275 1.65 -4.28 10.38
CA GLU A 275 1.30 -2.87 10.16
C GLU A 275 0.27 -2.46 11.22
N PRO A 276 0.63 -1.58 12.18
CA PRO A 276 -0.17 -1.32 13.37
C PRO A 276 -1.61 -0.89 13.07
N HIS A 277 -1.82 -0.05 12.04
CA HIS A 277 -3.17 0.39 11.67
C HIS A 277 -4.02 -0.76 11.15
N ARG A 278 -3.47 -1.57 10.25
CA ARG A 278 -4.18 -2.75 9.72
C ARG A 278 -4.44 -3.80 10.79
N GLU A 279 -3.51 -3.94 11.74
CA GLU A 279 -3.73 -4.81 12.91
C GLU A 279 -4.85 -4.31 13.83
N ALA A 280 -4.97 -2.99 13.99
CA ALA A 280 -6.08 -2.39 14.73
C ALA A 280 -7.40 -2.60 14.00
N ASP A 281 -7.45 -2.33 12.68
CA ASP A 281 -8.65 -2.49 11.85
C ASP A 281 -9.21 -3.91 11.91
N ILE A 282 -8.37 -4.94 11.71
CA ILE A 282 -8.84 -6.33 11.79
C ILE A 282 -9.20 -6.72 13.23
N GLY A 283 -8.46 -6.22 14.23
CA GLY A 283 -8.79 -6.44 15.63
C GLY A 283 -10.18 -5.93 15.99
N GLU A 284 -10.52 -4.73 15.56
CA GLU A 284 -11.84 -4.12 15.74
C GLU A 284 -12.93 -4.89 14.98
N ALA A 285 -12.68 -5.25 13.71
CA ALA A 285 -13.64 -5.99 12.90
C ALA A 285 -13.97 -7.37 13.52
N VAL A 286 -12.97 -8.09 14.02
CA VAL A 286 -13.16 -9.38 14.71
C VAL A 286 -13.91 -9.20 16.04
N ALA A 287 -13.53 -8.20 16.84
CA ALA A 287 -14.19 -7.95 18.12
C ALA A 287 -15.66 -7.55 17.97
N ALA A 288 -15.99 -6.78 16.93
CA ALA A 288 -17.34 -6.34 16.61
C ALA A 288 -18.17 -7.38 15.82
N GLY A 289 -17.60 -8.54 15.45
CA GLY A 289 -18.29 -9.56 14.65
C GLY A 289 -18.62 -9.10 13.23
N ARG A 290 -17.85 -8.15 12.66
CA ARG A 290 -18.06 -7.58 11.33
C ARG A 290 -17.34 -8.32 10.19
N VAL A 291 -16.72 -9.47 10.51
CA VAL A 291 -16.07 -10.33 9.50
C VAL A 291 -17.08 -11.29 8.89
N LEU A 292 -17.01 -11.50 7.59
CA LEU A 292 -17.81 -12.51 6.90
C LEU A 292 -17.33 -13.92 7.27
N PRO A 293 -18.22 -14.94 7.27
CA PRO A 293 -17.79 -16.32 7.30
C PRO A 293 -16.76 -16.59 6.19
N LEU A 294 -15.69 -17.28 6.51
CA LEU A 294 -14.58 -17.46 5.55
C LEU A 294 -15.03 -18.09 4.23
N ARG A 295 -15.93 -19.08 4.32
CA ARG A 295 -16.52 -19.74 3.14
C ARG A 295 -17.17 -18.77 2.14
N ASP A 296 -17.77 -17.68 2.65
CA ASP A 296 -18.40 -16.66 1.83
C ASP A 296 -17.36 -15.64 1.36
N PHE A 297 -16.44 -15.25 2.25
CA PHE A 297 -15.41 -14.27 2.00
C PHE A 297 -14.41 -14.68 0.90
N VAL A 298 -13.97 -15.93 0.85
CA VAL A 298 -13.01 -16.41 -0.16
C VAL A 298 -13.58 -16.40 -1.58
N ARG A 299 -14.88 -16.21 -1.72
CA ARG A 299 -15.63 -16.11 -2.99
C ARG A 299 -15.88 -14.67 -3.44
N VAL A 300 -15.63 -13.69 -2.58
CA VAL A 300 -15.77 -12.27 -2.92
C VAL A 300 -14.68 -11.89 -3.93
N VAL A 301 -15.04 -11.23 -5.02
CA VAL A 301 -14.10 -10.77 -6.06
C VAL A 301 -13.91 -9.24 -6.06
N ASP A 302 -14.88 -8.49 -5.57
CA ASP A 302 -14.80 -7.03 -5.46
C ASP A 302 -15.69 -6.50 -4.33
N ALA A 303 -15.44 -5.27 -3.89
CA ALA A 303 -16.18 -4.60 -2.83
C ALA A 303 -17.21 -3.57 -3.37
N SER A 304 -17.43 -3.48 -4.68
CA SER A 304 -18.23 -2.41 -5.30
C SER A 304 -19.71 -2.42 -4.92
N SER A 305 -20.24 -3.59 -4.51
CA SER A 305 -21.62 -3.77 -4.06
C SER A 305 -21.84 -3.50 -2.57
N TYR A 306 -20.77 -3.20 -1.81
CA TYR A 306 -20.82 -2.99 -0.37
C TYR A 306 -20.84 -1.50 -0.04
N ASP A 307 -21.51 -1.12 1.04
CA ASP A 307 -21.39 0.23 1.60
C ASP A 307 -19.98 0.47 2.19
N ARG A 308 -19.67 1.72 2.53
CA ARG A 308 -18.34 2.12 2.97
C ARG A 308 -17.85 1.35 4.22
N ASP A 309 -18.73 1.13 5.19
CA ASP A 309 -18.34 0.48 6.45
C ASP A 309 -18.13 -1.01 6.25
N SER A 310 -19.00 -1.65 5.46
CA SER A 310 -18.86 -3.05 5.04
C SER A 310 -17.61 -3.25 4.18
N ALA A 311 -17.33 -2.34 3.24
CA ALA A 311 -16.10 -2.38 2.44
C ALA A 311 -14.85 -2.26 3.32
N SER A 312 -14.84 -1.36 4.32
CA SER A 312 -13.74 -1.23 5.28
C SER A 312 -13.48 -2.54 6.04
N ALA A 313 -14.55 -3.22 6.48
CA ALA A 313 -14.43 -4.52 7.14
C ALA A 313 -13.88 -5.61 6.20
N LEU A 314 -14.26 -5.59 4.91
CA LEU A 314 -13.70 -6.51 3.89
C LEU A 314 -12.19 -6.30 3.70
N TYR A 315 -11.71 -5.05 3.62
CA TYR A 315 -10.29 -4.74 3.55
C TYR A 315 -9.53 -5.23 4.79
N ALA A 316 -10.10 -4.99 5.98
CA ALA A 316 -9.52 -5.48 7.23
C ALA A 316 -9.44 -7.02 7.25
N GLN A 317 -10.50 -7.70 6.82
CA GLN A 317 -10.54 -9.15 6.72
C GLN A 317 -9.56 -9.68 5.67
N ALA A 318 -9.43 -9.02 4.53
CA ALA A 318 -8.47 -9.36 3.47
C ALA A 318 -7.04 -9.31 4.01
N TYR A 319 -6.68 -8.23 4.71
CA TYR A 319 -5.38 -8.13 5.39
C TYR A 319 -5.16 -9.29 6.37
N GLY A 320 -6.13 -9.56 7.27
CA GLY A 320 -6.00 -10.58 8.31
C GLY A 320 -5.84 -11.99 7.73
N VAL A 321 -6.70 -12.38 6.78
CA VAL A 321 -6.67 -13.70 6.14
C VAL A 321 -5.39 -13.88 5.32
N PHE A 322 -5.04 -12.89 4.49
CA PHE A 322 -3.84 -12.96 3.67
C PHE A 322 -2.56 -13.02 4.52
N ARG A 323 -2.45 -12.18 5.54
CA ARG A 323 -1.32 -12.20 6.46
C ARG A 323 -1.19 -13.51 7.21
N TYR A 324 -2.31 -14.06 7.68
CA TYR A 324 -2.32 -15.38 8.33
C TYR A 324 -1.76 -16.44 7.37
N ALA A 325 -2.30 -16.55 6.15
CA ALA A 325 -1.84 -17.49 5.14
C ALA A 325 -0.36 -17.29 4.79
N ALA A 326 0.08 -16.03 4.59
CA ALA A 326 1.47 -15.72 4.24
C ALA A 326 2.48 -16.08 5.35
N ARG A 327 2.05 -16.07 6.63
CA ARG A 327 2.92 -16.38 7.78
C ARG A 327 2.90 -17.84 8.18
N THR A 328 1.75 -18.48 8.13
CA THR A 328 1.54 -19.83 8.70
C THR A 328 1.49 -20.90 7.63
N GLU A 329 1.05 -20.55 6.42
CA GLU A 329 0.84 -21.49 5.32
C GLU A 329 1.37 -20.96 3.96
N PRO A 330 2.62 -20.46 3.90
CA PRO A 330 3.14 -19.81 2.70
C PRO A 330 3.15 -20.72 1.48
N GLN A 331 3.35 -22.04 1.65
CA GLN A 331 3.31 -23.01 0.55
C GLN A 331 1.89 -23.22 0.03
N SER A 332 0.90 -23.28 0.91
CA SER A 332 -0.53 -23.36 0.52
C SER A 332 -0.96 -22.09 -0.22
N LEU A 333 -0.48 -20.92 0.22
CA LEU A 333 -0.74 -19.64 -0.46
C LEU A 333 -0.13 -19.63 -1.87
N GLY A 334 1.10 -20.11 -2.03
CA GLY A 334 1.75 -20.27 -3.34
C GLY A 334 0.98 -21.23 -4.22
N ALA A 335 0.59 -22.40 -3.70
CA ALA A 335 -0.22 -23.38 -4.43
C ALA A 335 -1.57 -22.79 -4.88
N PHE A 336 -2.23 -22.00 -4.02
CA PHE A 336 -3.47 -21.31 -4.39
C PHE A 336 -3.26 -20.33 -5.56
N LEU A 337 -2.20 -19.52 -5.53
CA LEU A 337 -1.87 -18.59 -6.61
C LEU A 337 -1.59 -19.35 -7.93
N GLU A 338 -0.90 -20.48 -7.88
CA GLU A 338 -0.65 -21.33 -9.06
C GLU A 338 -1.93 -21.98 -9.59
N LEU A 339 -2.80 -22.46 -8.71
CA LEU A 339 -4.11 -23.03 -9.10
C LEU A 339 -4.96 -21.97 -9.80
N VAL A 340 -5.06 -20.75 -9.27
CA VAL A 340 -5.78 -19.64 -9.92
C VAL A 340 -5.11 -19.29 -11.26
N ALA A 341 -3.78 -19.28 -11.33
CA ALA A 341 -3.04 -19.02 -12.57
C ALA A 341 -3.24 -20.09 -13.64
N ALA A 342 -3.60 -21.31 -13.27
CA ALA A 342 -3.91 -22.40 -14.19
C ALA A 342 -5.34 -22.36 -14.76
N GLU A 343 -6.25 -21.58 -14.15
CA GLU A 343 -7.63 -21.43 -14.64
C GLU A 343 -7.66 -20.75 -16.01
N ARG A 344 -8.77 -20.90 -16.72
CA ARG A 344 -8.97 -20.21 -18.00
C ARG A 344 -8.97 -18.68 -17.82
N PRO A 345 -8.50 -17.90 -18.80
CA PRO A 345 -8.65 -16.44 -18.77
C PRO A 345 -10.10 -16.02 -18.57
N GLY A 346 -10.31 -14.95 -17.82
CA GLY A 346 -11.63 -14.39 -17.53
C GLY A 346 -12.01 -14.44 -16.05
N ARG A 347 -13.30 -14.36 -15.80
CA ARG A 347 -13.88 -14.42 -14.45
C ARG A 347 -13.99 -15.87 -14.00
N ILE A 348 -13.46 -16.14 -12.82
CA ILE A 348 -13.62 -17.42 -12.13
C ILE A 348 -14.91 -17.32 -11.30
N ASP A 349 -15.79 -18.33 -11.39
CA ASP A 349 -17.02 -18.32 -10.60
C ASP A 349 -16.76 -18.57 -9.10
N ALA A 350 -17.72 -18.18 -8.26
CA ALA A 350 -17.58 -18.19 -6.82
C ALA A 350 -17.39 -19.61 -6.24
N ASP A 351 -18.07 -20.59 -6.80
CA ASP A 351 -17.95 -21.98 -6.34
C ASP A 351 -16.58 -22.54 -6.67
N ARG A 352 -16.09 -22.23 -7.88
CA ARG A 352 -14.74 -22.61 -8.30
C ARG A 352 -13.66 -21.97 -7.42
N LEU A 353 -13.80 -20.72 -7.03
CA LEU A 353 -12.88 -20.08 -6.07
C LEU A 353 -12.86 -20.82 -4.73
N GLY A 354 -14.02 -21.23 -4.21
CA GLY A 354 -14.09 -22.06 -3.01
C GLY A 354 -13.44 -23.43 -3.18
N GLU A 355 -13.59 -24.09 -4.34
CA GLU A 355 -12.88 -25.34 -4.64
C GLU A 355 -11.36 -25.16 -4.65
N LEU A 356 -10.87 -24.13 -5.34
CA LEU A 356 -9.43 -23.82 -5.40
C LEU A 356 -8.88 -23.52 -4.00
N PHE A 357 -9.64 -22.81 -3.15
CA PHE A 357 -9.26 -22.60 -1.77
C PHE A 357 -9.11 -23.93 -1.01
N ARG A 358 -10.12 -24.83 -1.10
CA ARG A 358 -10.06 -26.15 -0.44
C ARG A 358 -8.91 -27.03 -0.97
N MET A 359 -8.61 -26.95 -2.26
CA MET A 359 -7.46 -27.67 -2.83
C MET A 359 -6.13 -27.23 -2.23
N ALA A 360 -5.97 -25.94 -1.94
CA ALA A 360 -4.73 -25.36 -1.42
C ALA A 360 -4.62 -25.41 0.11
N PHE A 361 -5.70 -25.10 0.82
CA PHE A 361 -5.71 -24.89 2.27
C PHE A 361 -6.51 -25.94 3.05
N GLY A 362 -7.24 -26.82 2.37
CA GLY A 362 -8.11 -27.81 3.01
C GLY A 362 -9.46 -27.23 3.45
N ASP A 363 -9.99 -27.73 4.56
CA ASP A 363 -11.32 -27.36 5.05
C ASP A 363 -11.43 -25.90 5.47
N GLU A 364 -12.37 -25.17 4.87
CA GLU A 364 -12.59 -23.73 5.11
C GLU A 364 -12.90 -23.41 6.59
N THR A 365 -13.66 -24.31 7.27
CA THR A 365 -14.04 -24.13 8.67
C THR A 365 -12.83 -24.34 9.62
N ALA A 366 -11.97 -25.30 9.29
CA ALA A 366 -10.74 -25.55 10.04
C ALA A 366 -9.77 -24.37 9.90
N PHE A 367 -9.59 -23.85 8.67
CA PHE A 367 -8.79 -22.66 8.42
C PHE A 367 -9.34 -21.43 9.16
N GLU A 368 -10.66 -21.17 9.09
CA GLU A 368 -11.32 -20.06 9.78
C GLU A 368 -11.07 -20.10 11.30
N ARG A 369 -11.25 -21.26 11.91
CA ARG A 369 -10.97 -21.44 13.36
C ARG A 369 -9.53 -21.09 13.71
N SER A 370 -8.58 -21.56 12.90
CA SER A 370 -7.15 -21.34 13.11
C SER A 370 -6.78 -19.86 12.91
N TRP A 371 -7.31 -19.22 11.87
CA TRP A 371 -7.13 -17.79 11.62
C TRP A 371 -7.72 -16.94 12.74
N LEU A 372 -8.98 -17.19 13.16
CA LEU A 372 -9.60 -16.45 14.25
C LEU A 372 -8.87 -16.66 15.60
N ALA A 373 -8.33 -17.87 15.86
CA ALA A 373 -7.50 -18.13 17.03
C ALA A 373 -6.21 -17.29 16.99
N PHE A 374 -5.56 -17.22 15.82
CA PHE A 374 -4.37 -16.40 15.60
C PHE A 374 -4.66 -14.91 15.86
N GLU A 375 -5.77 -14.36 15.34
CA GLU A 375 -6.14 -12.95 15.54
C GLU A 375 -6.46 -12.66 17.02
N ARG A 376 -7.22 -13.51 17.69
CA ARG A 376 -7.54 -13.36 19.12
C ARG A 376 -6.30 -13.40 20.00
N ASP A 377 -5.34 -14.28 19.69
CA ASP A 377 -4.07 -14.37 20.41
C ASP A 377 -3.23 -13.10 20.21
N ARG A 378 -3.18 -12.58 18.98
CA ARG A 378 -2.52 -11.32 18.65
C ARG A 378 -3.13 -10.14 19.43
N ILE A 379 -4.46 -10.01 19.42
CA ILE A 379 -5.19 -8.96 20.16
C ILE A 379 -4.85 -9.01 21.64
N ARG A 380 -4.85 -10.22 22.24
CA ARG A 380 -4.48 -10.38 23.66
C ARG A 380 -3.06 -9.92 23.98
N ARG A 381 -2.10 -10.19 23.08
CA ARG A 381 -0.69 -9.76 23.27
C ARG A 381 -0.49 -8.26 23.09
N SER A 382 -1.32 -7.61 22.30
CA SER A 382 -1.25 -6.17 22.06
C SER A 382 -1.99 -5.34 23.11
N ALA A 383 -2.85 -5.96 23.93
CA ALA A 383 -3.49 -5.29 25.05
C ALA A 383 -2.40 -4.89 26.08
N PRO A 384 -2.37 -3.62 26.56
CA PRO A 384 -1.45 -3.23 27.60
C PRO A 384 -1.65 -4.16 28.80
N ALA A 385 -0.55 -4.71 29.33
CA ALA A 385 -0.60 -5.51 30.56
C ALA A 385 -1.31 -4.66 31.61
N GLY A 386 -2.52 -5.08 31.96
CA GLY A 386 -3.41 -4.33 32.85
C GLY A 386 -2.66 -3.92 34.10
N GLY A 387 -2.65 -2.63 34.37
CA GLY A 387 -2.16 -2.12 35.66
C GLY A 387 -2.98 -2.76 36.77
N GLY A 388 -2.36 -3.67 37.49
CA GLY A 388 -2.82 -4.13 38.78
C GLY A 388 -2.57 -3.07 39.84
#